data_9ef7a4a9d472046c7ccbb4380f783d0e
#
_entry.id   9ef7a4a9d472046c7ccbb4380f783d0e
#
_cell.length_a   1.000
_cell.length_b   1.000
_cell.length_c   1.000
_cell.angle_alpha   90.00
_cell.angle_beta   90.00
_cell.angle_gamma   90.00
#
_symmetry.space_group_name_H-M   'P 1'
#
loop_
_entity.id
_entity.type
_entity.pdbx_description
1 polymer ?
#
loop_
_entity_poly.entity_id
_entity_poly.type
_entity_poly.pdbx_seq_one_letter_code
_entity_poly.pdbx_strand_id
1 'polypeptide(L)'
;MLATADLRRRRTRGQRFTTLARVAGVATIFLATMLLGFLSIGVGVTVASWNYFTEDLPTIGEIEARQFETTKIYDRNDVLLYEVSDPEFGWRTYLSLEEITSNGANSTVINATIAAEDQTFWDNYGVEPMAIVRGAFINLSGRGSSGGSTITQQLVRQLYPEKIGFDRSLDRKVREAIVAVQLTQTYSKEQILELYLNSIFYGNRSYGIDAASQAYFNKRPSELSLAEASMLAGLPQAPSYYDPTINMEAAKVRQWYVLSQMVESGYITQREADEAWTEILIPQSRENRYNLTPHWVNFVIDQLEERFGAEAVYRGGLQVRTTLDYDLQLIAQETLVSHLDTLGPYNANNGSLVAMLPSTGEIVAMIGSRNYDDESISGQVNVAVSERQPGSAFMPITYAAAFEKGWYPGTIILDYQARYETPGAPEPEYVPQNSPNAFHGAV
;
A
#
# COMPACT_ATOMS: atom_id res chain seq x y z
N MET A 1 -19.62 74.69 -67.28
CA MET A 1 -20.41 73.85 -66.37
C MET A 1 -19.75 72.49 -66.02
N LEU A 2 -18.73 71.98 -66.73
CA LEU A 2 -18.11 70.68 -66.45
C LEU A 2 -17.05 70.70 -65.32
N ALA A 3 -16.35 71.83 -65.07
CA ALA A 3 -15.27 71.94 -64.08
C ALA A 3 -15.80 71.94 -62.62
N THR A 4 -17.02 72.39 -62.36
CA THR A 4 -17.61 72.46 -60.99
C THR A 4 -18.15 71.13 -60.53
N ALA A 5 -18.51 70.19 -61.41
CA ALA A 5 -18.98 68.86 -61.08
C ALA A 5 -17.82 67.93 -60.61
N ASP A 6 -16.62 68.12 -61.21
CA ASP A 6 -15.47 67.29 -60.87
C ASP A 6 -14.84 67.63 -59.50
N LEU A 7 -14.86 68.92 -59.14
CA LEU A 7 -14.42 69.33 -57.78
C LEU A 7 -15.36 68.91 -56.66
N ARG A 8 -16.65 68.82 -56.92
CA ARG A 8 -17.61 68.22 -55.94
C ARG A 8 -17.45 66.72 -55.79
N ARG A 9 -17.15 65.98 -56.86
CA ARG A 9 -16.91 64.50 -56.79
C ARG A 9 -15.60 64.20 -56.05
N ARG A 10 -14.53 64.97 -56.20
CA ARG A 10 -13.26 64.83 -55.46
C ARG A 10 -13.46 65.15 -54.01
N ARG A 11 -14.21 66.14 -53.61
CA ARG A 11 -14.47 66.52 -52.21
C ARG A 11 -15.32 65.56 -51.49
N THR A 12 -16.32 64.94 -52.11
CA THR A 12 -17.15 63.90 -51.55
C THR A 12 -16.40 62.55 -51.45
N ARG A 13 -15.46 62.27 -52.35
CA ARG A 13 -14.61 61.07 -52.31
C ARG A 13 -13.57 61.17 -51.19
N GLY A 14 -12.95 62.33 -50.96
CA GLY A 14 -12.07 62.56 -49.83
C GLY A 14 -12.76 62.50 -48.47
N GLN A 15 -13.99 63.04 -48.36
CA GLN A 15 -14.78 62.91 -47.11
C GLN A 15 -15.21 61.49 -46.79
N ARG A 16 -15.56 60.69 -47.82
CA ARG A 16 -15.90 59.26 -47.61
C ARG A 16 -14.67 58.43 -47.20
N PHE A 17 -13.48 58.76 -47.73
CA PHE A 17 -12.24 58.08 -47.38
C PHE A 17 -11.82 58.38 -45.95
N THR A 18 -11.95 59.61 -45.47
CA THR A 18 -11.67 60.01 -44.10
C THR A 18 -12.67 59.45 -43.10
N THR A 19 -13.93 59.31 -43.50
CA THR A 19 -14.97 58.70 -42.65
C THR A 19 -14.75 57.18 -42.53
N LEU A 20 -14.44 56.48 -43.63
CA LEU A 20 -14.08 55.07 -43.64
C LEU A 20 -12.82 54.77 -42.79
N ALA A 21 -11.80 55.61 -42.91
CA ALA A 21 -10.56 55.51 -42.10
C ALA A 21 -10.85 55.73 -40.61
N ARG A 22 -11.74 56.65 -40.25
CA ARG A 22 -12.16 56.87 -38.85
C ARG A 22 -12.99 55.68 -38.30
N VAL A 23 -13.92 55.15 -39.08
CA VAL A 23 -14.70 53.99 -38.68
C VAL A 23 -13.80 52.72 -38.52
N ALA A 24 -12.87 52.50 -39.46
CA ALA A 24 -11.91 51.43 -39.36
C ALA A 24 -11.00 51.59 -38.12
N GLY A 25 -10.53 52.81 -37.84
CA GLY A 25 -9.73 53.10 -36.64
C GLY A 25 -10.49 52.83 -35.32
N VAL A 26 -11.77 53.24 -35.24
CA VAL A 26 -12.60 53.00 -34.06
C VAL A 26 -12.89 51.49 -33.92
N ALA A 27 -13.16 50.78 -35.01
CA ALA A 27 -13.35 49.32 -34.99
C ALA A 27 -12.09 48.57 -34.54
N THR A 28 -10.90 49.00 -34.98
CA THR A 28 -9.61 48.41 -34.55
C THR A 28 -9.34 48.65 -33.06
N ILE A 29 -9.62 49.84 -32.56
CA ILE A 29 -9.47 50.16 -31.12
C ILE A 29 -10.46 49.35 -30.31
N PHE A 30 -11.70 49.18 -30.75
CA PHE A 30 -12.72 48.38 -30.08
C PHE A 30 -12.35 46.90 -30.04
N LEU A 31 -11.85 46.34 -31.14
CA LEU A 31 -11.33 44.99 -31.20
C LEU A 31 -10.13 44.77 -30.28
N ALA A 32 -9.20 45.71 -30.25
CA ALA A 32 -8.02 45.66 -29.38
C ALA A 32 -8.41 45.75 -27.90
N THR A 33 -9.37 46.63 -27.55
CA THR A 33 -9.88 46.70 -26.15
C THR A 33 -10.66 45.44 -25.73
N MET A 34 -11.44 44.86 -26.62
CA MET A 34 -12.07 43.55 -26.37
C MET A 34 -11.04 42.45 -26.16
N LEU A 35 -10.02 42.38 -27.03
CA LEU A 35 -8.95 41.38 -26.91
C LEU A 35 -8.18 41.52 -25.58
N LEU A 36 -7.84 42.76 -25.21
CA LEU A 36 -7.19 43.08 -23.91
C LEU A 36 -8.09 42.71 -22.72
N GLY A 37 -9.41 42.94 -22.83
CA GLY A 37 -10.40 42.53 -21.82
C GLY A 37 -10.47 41.01 -21.67
N PHE A 38 -10.52 40.27 -22.76
CA PHE A 38 -10.50 38.78 -22.73
C PHE A 38 -9.17 38.27 -22.16
N LEU A 39 -8.04 38.89 -22.53
CA LEU A 39 -6.73 38.51 -21.99
C LEU A 39 -6.66 38.76 -20.46
N SER A 40 -7.16 39.91 -20.00
CA SER A 40 -7.19 40.29 -18.57
C SER A 40 -8.08 39.33 -17.76
N ILE A 41 -9.24 38.95 -18.29
CA ILE A 41 -10.14 37.97 -17.66
C ILE A 41 -9.43 36.59 -17.64
N GLY A 42 -8.79 36.20 -18.74
CA GLY A 42 -8.04 34.95 -18.82
C GLY A 42 -6.92 34.88 -17.77
N VAL A 43 -6.12 35.94 -17.64
CA VAL A 43 -5.07 36.06 -16.63
C VAL A 43 -5.67 36.03 -15.21
N GLY A 44 -6.77 36.76 -14.96
CA GLY A 44 -7.42 36.78 -13.65
C GLY A 44 -7.95 35.43 -13.24
N VAL A 45 -8.59 34.71 -14.16
CA VAL A 45 -9.07 33.33 -13.92
C VAL A 45 -7.89 32.38 -13.67
N THR A 46 -6.82 32.51 -14.46
CA THR A 46 -5.62 31.66 -14.28
C THR A 46 -4.96 31.90 -12.90
N VAL A 47 -4.81 33.18 -12.50
CA VAL A 47 -4.24 33.53 -11.19
C VAL A 47 -5.16 33.08 -10.05
N ALA A 48 -6.47 33.27 -10.16
CA ALA A 48 -7.42 32.83 -9.15
C ALA A 48 -7.43 31.29 -9.01
N SER A 49 -7.43 30.58 -10.14
CA SER A 49 -7.32 29.12 -10.15
C SER A 49 -5.99 28.65 -9.56
N TRP A 50 -4.90 29.31 -9.95
CA TRP A 50 -3.57 29.04 -9.40
C TRP A 50 -3.58 29.17 -7.88
N ASN A 51 -4.00 30.31 -7.34
CA ASN A 51 -4.05 30.53 -5.89
C ASN A 51 -4.97 29.53 -5.17
N TYR A 52 -6.15 29.24 -5.73
CA TYR A 52 -7.09 28.27 -5.15
C TYR A 52 -6.48 26.86 -5.02
N PHE A 53 -5.67 26.42 -5.97
CA PHE A 53 -5.03 25.12 -5.94
C PHE A 53 -3.69 25.09 -5.22
N THR A 54 -3.08 26.27 -4.90
CA THR A 54 -1.77 26.37 -4.24
C THR A 54 -1.85 26.59 -2.75
N GLU A 55 -2.97 27.10 -2.25
CA GLU A 55 -3.10 27.59 -0.87
C GLU A 55 -2.90 26.51 0.20
N ASP A 56 -3.05 25.22 -0.20
CA ASP A 56 -2.98 24.06 0.71
C ASP A 56 -2.10 22.93 0.16
N LEU A 57 -1.02 23.21 -0.54
CA LEU A 57 -0.07 22.16 -0.91
C LEU A 57 0.76 21.77 0.31
N PRO A 58 0.72 20.48 0.75
CA PRO A 58 1.56 20.05 1.86
C PRO A 58 3.04 20.15 1.51
N THR A 59 3.83 20.41 2.53
CA THR A 59 5.29 20.35 2.48
C THR A 59 5.77 18.90 2.25
N ILE A 60 7.04 18.72 1.82
CA ILE A 60 7.65 17.38 1.68
C ILE A 60 7.48 16.59 2.98
N GLY A 61 7.77 17.18 4.14
CA GLY A 61 7.63 16.52 5.42
C GLY A 61 6.19 16.09 5.75
N GLU A 62 5.18 16.83 5.28
CA GLU A 62 3.78 16.42 5.42
C GLU A 62 3.40 15.32 4.44
N ILE A 63 4.00 15.28 3.24
CA ILE A 63 3.81 14.21 2.27
C ILE A 63 4.47 12.93 2.78
N GLU A 64 5.70 13.02 3.27
CA GLU A 64 6.43 11.90 3.89
C GLU A 64 5.68 11.38 5.14
N ALA A 65 5.19 12.28 5.99
CA ALA A 65 4.40 11.92 7.17
C ALA A 65 3.03 11.30 6.83
N ARG A 66 2.46 11.59 5.66
CA ARG A 66 1.22 10.97 5.17
C ARG A 66 1.46 9.65 4.43
N GLN A 67 2.70 9.36 4.07
CA GLN A 67 3.04 8.05 3.51
C GLN A 67 3.06 7.06 4.67
N PHE A 68 2.04 6.22 4.75
CA PHE A 68 2.05 5.12 5.70
C PHE A 68 3.18 4.15 5.35
N GLU A 69 3.84 3.65 6.38
CA GLU A 69 4.76 2.52 6.26
C GLU A 69 4.15 1.29 6.89
N THR A 70 4.51 0.14 6.33
CA THR A 70 4.07 -1.15 6.84
C THR A 70 4.81 -1.47 8.14
N THR A 71 4.07 -1.78 9.19
CA THR A 71 4.67 -2.28 10.44
C THR A 71 5.31 -3.64 10.22
N LYS A 72 6.51 -3.82 10.75
CA LYS A 72 7.28 -5.07 10.66
C LYS A 72 7.45 -5.70 12.04
N ILE A 73 7.15 -6.98 12.14
CA ILE A 73 7.25 -7.76 13.38
C ILE A 73 8.41 -8.73 13.23
N TYR A 74 9.37 -8.64 14.14
CA TYR A 74 10.58 -9.46 14.19
C TYR A 74 10.59 -10.35 15.43
N ASP A 75 11.32 -11.46 15.34
CA ASP A 75 11.71 -12.22 16.49
C ASP A 75 12.80 -11.50 17.34
N ARG A 76 13.29 -12.13 18.41
CA ARG A 76 14.35 -11.58 19.25
C ARG A 76 15.72 -11.46 18.56
N ASN A 77 15.93 -12.22 17.46
CA ASN A 77 17.17 -12.33 16.70
C ASN A 77 17.11 -11.56 15.37
N ASP A 78 16.14 -10.64 15.20
CA ASP A 78 15.90 -9.84 14.00
C ASP A 78 15.43 -10.65 12.76
N VAL A 79 14.88 -11.85 12.96
CA VAL A 79 14.19 -12.58 11.90
C VAL A 79 12.84 -11.93 11.65
N LEU A 80 12.56 -11.48 10.42
CA LEU A 80 11.27 -10.92 10.06
C LEU A 80 10.19 -12.02 10.07
N LEU A 81 9.24 -11.92 11.01
CA LEU A 81 8.13 -12.85 11.16
C LEU A 81 6.94 -12.48 10.30
N TYR A 82 6.63 -11.19 10.20
CA TYR A 82 5.48 -10.69 9.47
C TYR A 82 5.59 -9.19 9.15
N GLU A 83 5.01 -8.79 8.02
CA GLU A 83 4.73 -7.40 7.69
C GLU A 83 3.22 -7.17 7.74
N VAL A 84 2.78 -6.25 8.61
CA VAL A 84 1.36 -5.98 8.85
C VAL A 84 0.80 -5.16 7.71
N SER A 85 0.04 -5.79 6.80
CA SER A 85 -0.60 -5.07 5.69
C SER A 85 -1.84 -4.34 6.16
N ASP A 86 -2.01 -3.09 5.73
CA ASP A 86 -3.29 -2.39 5.87
C ASP A 86 -4.35 -3.12 5.03
N PRO A 87 -5.52 -3.47 5.60
CA PRO A 87 -6.59 -4.15 4.86
C PRO A 87 -7.09 -3.37 3.64
N GLU A 88 -7.06 -2.03 3.69
CA GLU A 88 -7.52 -1.13 2.64
C GLU A 88 -6.39 -0.70 1.70
N PHE A 89 -5.18 -0.43 2.24
CA PHE A 89 -4.06 0.17 1.50
C PHE A 89 -2.90 -0.79 1.23
N GLY A 90 -2.93 -2.03 1.73
CA GLY A 90 -1.91 -3.05 1.43
C GLY A 90 -0.55 -2.82 2.11
N TRP A 91 0.53 -3.12 1.38
CA TRP A 91 1.92 -3.00 1.87
C TRP A 91 2.61 -1.78 1.26
N ARG A 92 3.45 -1.11 2.07
CA ARG A 92 4.32 -0.03 1.65
C ARG A 92 5.58 0.03 2.50
N THR A 93 6.73 0.12 1.85
CA THR A 93 8.00 0.49 2.47
C THR A 93 8.54 1.68 1.71
N TYR A 94 8.93 2.75 2.42
CA TYR A 94 9.59 3.90 1.81
C TYR A 94 11.08 3.64 1.68
N LEU A 95 11.62 3.86 0.49
CA LEU A 95 13.05 3.80 0.21
C LEU A 95 13.50 5.12 -0.41
N SER A 96 14.65 5.62 0.00
CA SER A 96 15.31 6.71 -0.72
C SER A 96 15.66 6.28 -2.15
N LEU A 97 15.83 7.25 -3.04
CA LEU A 97 16.22 6.95 -4.41
C LEU A 97 17.59 6.23 -4.48
N GLU A 98 18.48 6.51 -3.52
CA GLU A 98 19.77 5.84 -3.37
C GLU A 98 19.61 4.35 -3.00
N GLU A 99 18.67 4.01 -2.12
CA GLU A 99 18.35 2.62 -1.75
C GLU A 99 17.65 1.86 -2.87
N ILE A 100 16.77 2.53 -3.62
CA ILE A 100 16.14 1.95 -4.83
C ILE A 100 17.20 1.62 -5.87
N THR A 101 18.27 2.43 -5.94
CA THR A 101 19.34 2.30 -6.92
C THR A 101 20.65 2.02 -6.20
N SER A 102 21.23 0.86 -6.35
CA SER A 102 22.51 0.53 -5.70
C SER A 102 23.69 1.45 -6.06
N ASN A 103 23.57 2.33 -7.06
CA ASN A 103 24.67 3.19 -7.57
C ASN A 103 24.19 4.50 -8.23
N GLY A 104 23.07 5.13 -7.77
CA GLY A 104 22.67 6.42 -8.31
C GLY A 104 21.74 6.38 -9.54
N ALA A 105 21.65 7.47 -10.30
CA ALA A 105 20.61 7.75 -11.29
C ALA A 105 20.46 6.78 -12.48
N ASN A 106 21.30 5.77 -12.65
CA ASN A 106 21.27 4.81 -13.76
C ASN A 106 20.67 3.45 -13.39
N SER A 107 19.68 3.42 -12.54
CA SER A 107 19.04 2.17 -12.17
C SER A 107 18.08 1.72 -13.27
N THR A 108 18.05 0.42 -13.50
CA THR A 108 17.16 -0.24 -14.46
C THR A 108 15.68 0.08 -14.15
N VAL A 109 15.31 0.13 -12.88
CA VAL A 109 13.94 0.48 -12.43
C VAL A 109 13.56 1.90 -12.83
N ILE A 110 14.45 2.87 -12.61
CA ILE A 110 14.21 4.28 -12.97
C ILE A 110 14.04 4.42 -14.48
N ASN A 111 14.97 3.87 -15.25
CA ASN A 111 14.95 3.96 -16.70
C ASN A 111 13.71 3.27 -17.30
N ALA A 112 13.33 2.10 -16.76
CA ALA A 112 12.13 1.39 -17.19
C ALA A 112 10.86 2.20 -16.85
N THR A 113 10.78 2.80 -15.67
CA THR A 113 9.64 3.63 -15.25
C THR A 113 9.51 4.87 -16.13
N ILE A 114 10.60 5.61 -16.37
CA ILE A 114 10.61 6.80 -17.22
C ILE A 114 10.25 6.45 -18.65
N ALA A 115 10.83 5.38 -19.21
CA ALA A 115 10.52 4.94 -20.55
C ALA A 115 9.06 4.52 -20.72
N ALA A 116 8.48 3.87 -19.70
CA ALA A 116 7.11 3.38 -19.73
C ALA A 116 6.06 4.50 -19.59
N GLU A 117 6.32 5.49 -18.73
CA GLU A 117 5.31 6.42 -18.25
C GLU A 117 5.53 7.88 -18.70
N ASP A 118 6.77 8.33 -18.83
CA ASP A 118 7.08 9.75 -19.13
C ASP A 118 8.49 9.94 -19.69
N GLN A 119 8.69 9.72 -20.98
CA GLN A 119 10.00 9.84 -21.64
C GLN A 119 10.62 11.24 -21.56
N THR A 120 9.80 12.25 -21.33
CA THR A 120 10.24 13.66 -21.20
C THR A 120 10.41 14.08 -19.74
N PHE A 121 10.36 13.16 -18.80
CA PHE A 121 10.31 13.45 -17.36
C PHE A 121 11.37 14.44 -16.91
N TRP A 122 12.62 14.24 -17.32
CA TRP A 122 13.72 15.11 -16.89
C TRP A 122 13.63 16.54 -17.43
N ASP A 123 12.99 16.72 -18.59
CA ASP A 123 12.95 18.01 -19.31
C ASP A 123 11.59 18.72 -19.19
N ASN A 124 10.50 18.04 -18.85
CA ASN A 124 9.18 18.64 -18.75
C ASN A 124 8.98 19.43 -17.45
N TYR A 125 8.00 20.33 -17.43
CA TYR A 125 7.60 21.14 -16.27
C TYR A 125 6.43 20.52 -15.49
N GLY A 126 6.38 19.19 -15.35
CA GLY A 126 5.30 18.47 -14.71
C GLY A 126 4.13 18.12 -15.63
N VAL A 127 4.11 18.73 -16.83
CA VAL A 127 3.12 18.46 -17.89
C VAL A 127 3.83 18.43 -19.25
N GLU A 128 3.28 17.64 -20.19
CA GLU A 128 3.70 17.64 -21.58
C GLU A 128 2.58 18.25 -22.45
N PRO A 129 2.70 19.55 -22.88
CA PRO A 129 1.64 20.24 -23.62
C PRO A 129 1.26 19.51 -24.92
N MET A 130 2.22 18.92 -25.63
CA MET A 130 1.97 18.19 -26.88
C MET A 130 1.21 16.88 -26.64
N ALA A 131 1.43 16.20 -25.51
CA ALA A 131 0.67 15.03 -25.14
C ALA A 131 -0.79 15.38 -24.79
N ILE A 132 -1.03 16.53 -24.17
CA ILE A 132 -2.40 17.03 -23.91
C ILE A 132 -3.14 17.28 -25.23
N VAL A 133 -2.50 17.95 -26.19
CA VAL A 133 -3.09 18.21 -27.52
C VAL A 133 -3.34 16.91 -28.27
N ARG A 134 -2.38 15.99 -28.26
CA ARG A 134 -2.49 14.66 -28.88
C ARG A 134 -3.63 13.86 -28.26
N GLY A 135 -3.71 13.84 -26.92
CA GLY A 135 -4.79 13.14 -26.18
C GLY A 135 -6.16 13.72 -26.47
N ALA A 136 -6.31 15.04 -26.53
CA ALA A 136 -7.55 15.71 -26.92
C ALA A 136 -7.98 15.32 -28.34
N PHE A 137 -7.06 15.30 -29.31
CA PHE A 137 -7.31 14.90 -30.69
C PHE A 137 -7.73 13.44 -30.82
N ILE A 138 -7.08 12.51 -30.09
CA ILE A 138 -7.40 11.08 -30.09
C ILE A 138 -8.78 10.84 -29.48
N ASN A 139 -9.11 11.50 -28.36
CA ASN A 139 -10.41 11.41 -27.73
C ASN A 139 -11.56 11.94 -28.65
N LEU A 140 -11.31 13.06 -29.34
CA LEU A 140 -12.27 13.61 -30.31
C LEU A 140 -12.45 12.71 -31.56
N SER A 141 -11.40 11.95 -31.93
CA SER A 141 -11.45 11.03 -33.09
C SER A 141 -12.02 9.64 -32.77
N GLY A 142 -12.38 9.35 -31.50
CA GLY A 142 -12.94 8.07 -31.07
C GLY A 142 -11.95 6.90 -31.15
N ARG A 143 -10.63 7.14 -31.29
CA ARG A 143 -9.60 6.12 -31.51
C ARG A 143 -8.96 5.55 -30.23
N GLY A 144 -9.59 5.74 -29.06
CA GLY A 144 -9.10 5.19 -27.79
C GLY A 144 -8.53 6.24 -26.84
N SER A 145 -8.05 5.83 -25.69
CA SER A 145 -7.36 6.71 -24.72
C SER A 145 -5.87 6.73 -24.99
N SER A 146 -5.29 7.91 -25.22
CA SER A 146 -3.84 8.08 -25.29
C SER A 146 -3.27 8.21 -23.89
N GLY A 147 -2.22 7.44 -23.55
CA GLY A 147 -1.42 7.62 -22.35
C GLY A 147 -0.60 8.91 -22.48
N GLY A 148 -1.09 10.02 -21.97
CA GLY A 148 -0.44 11.32 -22.06
C GLY A 148 -0.33 12.03 -20.71
N SER A 149 -0.37 11.29 -19.60
CA SER A 149 -0.14 11.85 -18.26
C SER A 149 1.32 11.64 -17.87
N THR A 150 1.97 12.68 -17.40
CA THR A 150 3.34 12.61 -16.88
C THR A 150 3.40 11.87 -15.53
N ILE A 151 4.60 11.44 -15.14
CA ILE A 151 4.89 10.90 -13.80
C ILE A 151 4.40 11.87 -12.72
N THR A 152 4.66 13.17 -12.88
CA THR A 152 4.24 14.20 -11.92
C THR A 152 2.71 14.28 -11.82
N GLN A 153 1.97 14.20 -12.93
CA GLN A 153 0.50 14.19 -12.91
C GLN A 153 -0.08 12.94 -12.24
N GLN A 154 0.55 11.78 -12.45
CA GLN A 154 0.15 10.53 -11.79
C GLN A 154 0.41 10.61 -10.27
N LEU A 155 1.56 11.15 -9.87
CA LEU A 155 1.89 11.38 -8.46
C LEU A 155 0.89 12.32 -7.80
N VAL A 156 0.55 13.45 -8.43
CA VAL A 156 -0.46 14.40 -7.94
C VAL A 156 -1.80 13.71 -7.67
N ARG A 157 -2.26 12.86 -8.56
CA ARG A 157 -3.50 12.10 -8.38
C ARG A 157 -3.43 11.15 -7.18
N GLN A 158 -2.28 10.57 -6.93
CA GLN A 158 -2.05 9.65 -5.82
C GLN A 158 -1.97 10.37 -4.47
N LEU A 159 -1.32 11.54 -4.43
CA LEU A 159 -1.12 12.31 -3.21
C LEU A 159 -2.36 13.12 -2.79
N TYR A 160 -3.21 13.52 -3.75
CA TYR A 160 -4.34 14.41 -3.53
C TYR A 160 -5.69 13.84 -4.03
N PRO A 161 -6.05 12.60 -3.65
CA PRO A 161 -7.27 11.96 -4.16
C PRO A 161 -8.53 12.76 -3.84
N GLU A 162 -8.58 13.43 -2.67
CA GLU A 162 -9.72 14.23 -2.23
C GLU A 162 -9.90 15.51 -3.06
N LYS A 163 -8.79 16.17 -3.45
CA LYS A 163 -8.82 17.42 -4.23
C LYS A 163 -8.92 17.18 -5.73
N ILE A 164 -8.29 16.13 -6.21
CA ILE A 164 -8.21 15.81 -7.64
C ILE A 164 -9.39 14.94 -8.07
N GLY A 165 -9.78 13.95 -7.27
CA GLY A 165 -10.79 12.96 -7.61
C GLY A 165 -10.28 11.88 -8.56
N PHE A 166 -11.09 10.85 -8.78
CA PHE A 166 -10.79 9.74 -9.70
C PHE A 166 -11.62 9.78 -10.99
N ASP A 167 -12.51 10.75 -11.13
CA ASP A 167 -13.39 10.89 -12.30
C ASP A 167 -12.61 11.14 -13.59
N ARG A 168 -13.05 10.52 -14.68
CA ARG A 168 -12.46 10.77 -16.01
C ARG A 168 -13.02 12.06 -16.64
N SER A 169 -12.81 13.21 -15.99
CA SER A 169 -13.30 14.52 -16.44
C SER A 169 -12.17 15.43 -16.93
N LEU A 170 -12.49 16.41 -17.77
CA LEU A 170 -11.56 17.45 -18.19
C LEU A 170 -11.15 18.33 -17.02
N ASP A 171 -12.08 18.59 -16.09
CA ASP A 171 -11.82 19.37 -14.89
C ASP A 171 -10.72 18.73 -14.04
N ARG A 172 -10.80 17.43 -13.78
CA ARG A 172 -9.74 16.68 -13.12
C ARG A 172 -8.38 16.84 -13.82
N LYS A 173 -8.35 16.72 -15.17
CA LYS A 173 -7.11 16.84 -15.93
C LYS A 173 -6.49 18.24 -15.84
N VAL A 174 -7.31 19.27 -15.77
CA VAL A 174 -6.82 20.66 -15.56
C VAL A 174 -6.25 20.80 -14.16
N ARG A 175 -6.91 20.28 -13.13
CA ARG A 175 -6.42 20.29 -11.74
C ARG A 175 -5.09 19.54 -11.62
N GLU A 176 -5.02 18.31 -12.14
CA GLU A 176 -3.77 17.53 -12.19
C GLU A 176 -2.63 18.34 -12.82
N ALA A 177 -2.89 19.02 -13.95
CA ALA A 177 -1.89 19.79 -14.66
C ALA A 177 -1.39 20.99 -13.85
N ILE A 178 -2.28 21.75 -13.22
CA ILE A 178 -1.92 22.91 -12.40
C ILE A 178 -1.05 22.48 -11.23
N VAL A 179 -1.48 21.47 -10.48
CA VAL A 179 -0.76 20.97 -9.30
C VAL A 179 0.57 20.31 -9.70
N ALA A 180 0.62 19.61 -10.84
CA ALA A 180 1.86 19.02 -11.35
C ALA A 180 2.93 20.06 -11.70
N VAL A 181 2.53 21.17 -12.32
CA VAL A 181 3.45 22.31 -12.60
C VAL A 181 4.00 22.88 -11.30
N GLN A 182 3.16 23.05 -10.28
CA GLN A 182 3.59 23.58 -8.99
C GLN A 182 4.52 22.62 -8.26
N LEU A 183 4.19 21.32 -8.26
CA LEU A 183 5.04 20.29 -7.66
C LEU A 183 6.44 20.34 -8.28
N THR A 184 6.54 20.48 -9.61
CA THR A 184 7.82 20.58 -10.33
C THR A 184 8.58 21.89 -10.03
N GLN A 185 7.89 22.96 -9.62
CA GLN A 185 8.54 24.21 -9.18
C GLN A 185 9.06 24.14 -7.74
N THR A 186 8.44 23.29 -6.91
CA THR A 186 8.73 23.18 -5.48
C THR A 186 9.76 22.09 -5.18
N TYR A 187 9.70 20.98 -5.93
CA TYR A 187 10.52 19.78 -5.71
C TYR A 187 11.44 19.50 -6.90
N SER A 188 12.61 18.92 -6.62
CA SER A 188 13.49 18.46 -7.69
C SER A 188 12.89 17.25 -8.41
N LYS A 189 13.38 16.96 -9.61
CA LYS A 189 12.94 15.81 -10.39
C LYS A 189 13.22 14.48 -9.65
N GLU A 190 14.35 14.40 -8.98
CA GLU A 190 14.74 13.27 -8.16
C GLU A 190 13.75 13.04 -7.00
N GLN A 191 13.37 14.10 -6.28
CA GLN A 191 12.39 14.04 -5.21
C GLN A 191 11.01 13.61 -5.72
N ILE A 192 10.58 14.13 -6.87
CA ILE A 192 9.31 13.74 -7.52
C ILE A 192 9.34 12.25 -7.89
N LEU A 193 10.45 11.78 -8.44
CA LEU A 193 10.61 10.39 -8.83
C LEU A 193 10.63 9.45 -7.62
N GLU A 194 11.32 9.84 -6.56
CA GLU A 194 11.35 9.13 -5.29
C GLU A 194 9.95 8.98 -4.71
N LEU A 195 9.20 10.09 -4.61
CA LEU A 195 7.81 10.08 -4.15
C LEU A 195 6.93 9.19 -5.04
N TYR A 196 7.11 9.26 -6.36
CA TYR A 196 6.35 8.44 -7.31
C TYR A 196 6.60 6.95 -7.10
N LEU A 197 7.88 6.54 -7.09
CA LEU A 197 8.28 5.15 -6.91
C LEU A 197 7.83 4.57 -5.56
N ASN A 198 7.69 5.40 -4.53
CA ASN A 198 7.21 4.99 -3.22
C ASN A 198 5.68 5.03 -3.06
N SER A 199 4.95 5.67 -3.98
CA SER A 199 3.51 5.91 -3.81
C SER A 199 2.62 5.18 -4.79
N ILE A 200 3.10 4.86 -6.00
CA ILE A 200 2.26 4.31 -7.05
C ILE A 200 1.82 2.88 -6.74
N PHE A 201 0.61 2.54 -7.17
CA PHE A 201 0.05 1.20 -7.00
C PHE A 201 0.49 0.27 -8.13
N TYR A 202 1.07 -0.88 -7.78
CA TYR A 202 1.59 -1.89 -8.70
C TYR A 202 0.70 -3.15 -8.82
N GLY A 203 -0.47 -3.16 -8.18
CA GLY A 203 -1.28 -4.39 -8.07
C GLY A 203 -0.90 -5.23 -6.86
N ASN A 204 -1.57 -6.37 -6.67
CA ASN A 204 -1.29 -7.32 -5.59
C ASN A 204 -1.09 -6.63 -4.21
N ARG A 205 -1.95 -5.65 -3.90
CA ARG A 205 -1.92 -4.81 -2.69
C ARG A 205 -0.56 -4.13 -2.43
N SER A 206 0.26 -3.92 -3.45
CA SER A 206 1.61 -3.34 -3.32
C SER A 206 1.62 -1.87 -3.74
N TYR A 207 1.91 -1.00 -2.80
CA TYR A 207 2.15 0.42 -3.02
C TYR A 207 3.63 0.72 -2.89
N GLY A 208 4.19 1.31 -3.93
CA GLY A 208 5.62 1.56 -4.07
C GLY A 208 6.40 0.39 -4.61
N ILE A 209 7.57 0.71 -5.15
CA ILE A 209 8.42 -0.24 -5.89
C ILE A 209 9.02 -1.33 -5.00
N ASP A 210 9.33 -1.03 -3.72
CA ASP A 210 9.85 -2.05 -2.80
C ASP A 210 8.77 -3.10 -2.51
N ALA A 211 7.56 -2.66 -2.15
CA ALA A 211 6.46 -3.59 -1.90
C ALA A 211 6.16 -4.45 -3.13
N ALA A 212 6.19 -3.88 -4.33
CA ALA A 212 5.99 -4.62 -5.58
C ALA A 212 7.13 -5.59 -5.88
N SER A 213 8.38 -5.14 -5.75
CA SER A 213 9.57 -5.96 -5.95
C SER A 213 9.58 -7.18 -5.02
N GLN A 214 9.28 -6.96 -3.75
CA GLN A 214 9.13 -8.03 -2.76
C GLN A 214 7.94 -8.94 -3.09
N ALA A 215 6.77 -8.37 -3.42
CA ALA A 215 5.57 -9.15 -3.67
C ALA A 215 5.69 -10.07 -4.87
N TYR A 216 6.24 -9.58 -5.98
CA TYR A 216 6.29 -10.35 -7.22
C TYR A 216 7.56 -11.19 -7.37
N PHE A 217 8.70 -10.74 -6.83
CA PHE A 217 10.00 -11.38 -7.09
C PHE A 217 10.81 -11.73 -5.86
N ASN A 218 10.37 -11.32 -4.66
CA ASN A 218 11.10 -11.51 -3.40
C ASN A 218 12.53 -10.93 -3.44
N LYS A 219 12.67 -9.75 -4.01
CA LYS A 219 13.94 -9.05 -4.20
C LYS A 219 13.80 -7.59 -3.78
N ARG A 220 14.90 -6.95 -3.44
CA ARG A 220 14.95 -5.49 -3.35
C ARG A 220 14.90 -4.87 -4.75
N PRO A 221 14.43 -3.63 -4.92
CA PRO A 221 14.41 -2.96 -6.22
C PRO A 221 15.76 -2.90 -6.92
N SER A 222 16.85 -2.74 -6.16
CA SER A 222 18.24 -2.73 -6.64
C SER A 222 18.74 -4.08 -7.18
N GLU A 223 18.05 -5.18 -6.86
CA GLU A 223 18.42 -6.56 -7.25
C GLU A 223 17.62 -7.07 -8.44
N LEU A 224 16.65 -6.28 -8.93
CA LEU A 224 15.81 -6.66 -10.06
C LEU A 224 16.62 -6.77 -11.35
N SER A 225 16.39 -7.85 -12.10
CA SER A 225 16.88 -7.98 -13.48
C SER A 225 16.18 -6.96 -14.40
N LEU A 226 16.71 -6.75 -15.62
CA LEU A 226 16.05 -5.92 -16.61
C LEU A 226 14.64 -6.44 -16.95
N ALA A 227 14.49 -7.76 -17.02
CA ALA A 227 13.20 -8.40 -17.26
C ALA A 227 12.20 -8.14 -16.13
N GLU A 228 12.62 -8.26 -14.88
CA GLU A 228 11.78 -8.01 -13.70
C GLU A 228 11.42 -6.53 -13.59
N ALA A 229 12.39 -5.63 -13.70
CA ALA A 229 12.18 -4.18 -13.63
C ALA A 229 11.26 -3.68 -14.75
N SER A 230 11.44 -4.13 -15.98
CA SER A 230 10.57 -3.75 -17.10
C SER A 230 9.14 -4.28 -16.95
N MET A 231 8.95 -5.45 -16.35
CA MET A 231 7.64 -5.98 -16.04
C MET A 231 6.94 -5.10 -15.00
N LEU A 232 7.61 -4.81 -13.87
CA LEU A 232 7.03 -3.95 -12.82
C LEU A 232 6.71 -2.56 -13.34
N ALA A 233 7.61 -1.93 -14.10
CA ALA A 233 7.38 -0.60 -14.68
C ALA A 233 6.15 -0.55 -15.62
N GLY A 234 5.72 -1.68 -16.15
CA GLY A 234 4.53 -1.79 -16.97
C GLY A 234 3.20 -1.82 -16.21
N LEU A 235 3.21 -2.21 -14.93
CA LEU A 235 2.00 -2.46 -14.14
C LEU A 235 1.15 -1.22 -13.83
N PRO A 236 1.71 -0.03 -13.50
CA PRO A 236 0.95 1.12 -13.04
C PRO A 236 -0.15 1.59 -13.99
N GLN A 237 -0.05 1.33 -15.28
CA GLN A 237 -1.05 1.69 -16.27
C GLN A 237 -2.42 1.02 -16.01
N ALA A 238 -2.41 -0.27 -15.67
CA ALA A 238 -3.61 -1.05 -15.34
C ALA A 238 -3.23 -2.24 -14.44
N PRO A 239 -2.94 -2.01 -13.15
CA PRO A 239 -2.28 -2.98 -12.28
C PRO A 239 -3.02 -4.31 -12.15
N SER A 240 -4.35 -4.28 -12.03
CA SER A 240 -5.15 -5.51 -11.92
C SER A 240 -5.24 -6.30 -13.25
N TYR A 241 -5.11 -5.62 -14.39
CA TYR A 241 -5.16 -6.28 -15.70
C TYR A 241 -3.82 -6.89 -16.09
N TYR A 242 -2.72 -6.20 -15.74
CA TYR A 242 -1.36 -6.64 -16.03
C TYR A 242 -0.71 -7.44 -14.89
N ASP A 243 -1.46 -7.81 -13.86
CA ASP A 243 -0.93 -8.63 -12.76
C ASP A 243 -0.36 -9.95 -13.31
N PRO A 244 0.96 -10.17 -13.24
CA PRO A 244 1.59 -11.35 -13.85
C PRO A 244 1.26 -12.65 -13.11
N THR A 245 0.73 -12.60 -11.89
CA THR A 245 0.26 -13.78 -11.15
C THR A 245 -1.10 -14.26 -11.64
N ILE A 246 -1.86 -13.37 -12.32
CA ILE A 246 -3.21 -13.65 -12.83
C ILE A 246 -3.20 -13.73 -14.35
N ASN A 247 -2.49 -12.80 -15.03
CA ASN A 247 -2.51 -12.67 -16.49
C ASN A 247 -1.10 -12.41 -17.05
N MET A 248 -0.28 -13.45 -17.01
CA MET A 248 1.10 -13.41 -17.50
C MET A 248 1.19 -12.97 -18.96
N GLU A 249 0.24 -13.37 -19.82
CA GLU A 249 0.27 -13.01 -21.25
C GLU A 249 0.13 -11.50 -21.44
N ALA A 250 -0.84 -10.86 -20.79
CA ALA A 250 -0.99 -9.42 -20.84
C ALA A 250 0.21 -8.69 -20.22
N ALA A 251 0.74 -9.21 -19.11
CA ALA A 251 1.94 -8.67 -18.47
C ALA A 251 3.15 -8.72 -19.42
N LYS A 252 3.37 -9.82 -20.13
CA LYS A 252 4.44 -9.97 -21.12
C LYS A 252 4.29 -9.01 -22.30
N VAL A 253 3.07 -8.82 -22.82
CA VAL A 253 2.81 -7.83 -23.88
C VAL A 253 3.15 -6.42 -23.38
N ARG A 254 2.78 -6.09 -22.15
CA ARG A 254 3.09 -4.79 -21.56
C ARG A 254 4.59 -4.64 -21.26
N GLN A 255 5.26 -5.69 -20.80
CA GLN A 255 6.72 -5.72 -20.62
C GLN A 255 7.45 -5.43 -21.93
N TRP A 256 7.01 -6.04 -23.05
CA TRP A 256 7.59 -5.77 -24.36
C TRP A 256 7.45 -4.30 -24.78
N TYR A 257 6.29 -3.70 -24.50
CA TYR A 257 6.11 -2.26 -24.71
C TYR A 257 7.16 -1.46 -23.94
N VAL A 258 7.36 -1.75 -22.65
CA VAL A 258 8.35 -1.03 -21.81
C VAL A 258 9.76 -1.21 -22.38
N LEU A 259 10.17 -2.45 -22.68
CA LEU A 259 11.49 -2.72 -23.27
C LEU A 259 11.69 -1.98 -24.58
N SER A 260 10.66 -1.94 -25.44
CA SER A 260 10.71 -1.20 -26.71
C SER A 260 10.90 0.30 -26.49
N GLN A 261 10.23 0.87 -25.48
CA GLN A 261 10.39 2.28 -25.12
C GLN A 261 11.77 2.58 -24.51
N MET A 262 12.35 1.62 -23.77
CA MET A 262 13.73 1.74 -23.26
C MET A 262 14.75 1.73 -24.38
N VAL A 263 14.54 0.94 -25.45
CA VAL A 263 15.37 0.95 -26.66
C VAL A 263 15.23 2.28 -27.40
N GLU A 264 14.01 2.77 -27.60
CA GLU A 264 13.73 4.05 -28.27
C GLU A 264 14.37 5.23 -27.53
N SER A 265 14.35 5.19 -26.20
CA SER A 265 14.99 6.21 -25.33
C SER A 265 16.50 6.03 -25.19
N GLY A 266 17.09 4.97 -25.76
CA GLY A 266 18.53 4.72 -25.72
C GLY A 266 19.07 4.23 -24.37
N TYR A 267 18.20 3.76 -23.49
CA TYR A 267 18.61 3.19 -22.18
C TYR A 267 19.20 1.80 -22.30
N ILE A 268 18.73 1.03 -23.28
CA ILE A 268 19.21 -0.33 -23.57
C ILE A 268 19.32 -0.57 -25.08
N THR A 269 20.06 -1.58 -25.46
CA THR A 269 20.15 -2.06 -26.85
C THR A 269 18.98 -2.99 -27.19
N GLN A 270 18.69 -3.17 -28.48
CA GLN A 270 17.69 -4.15 -28.92
C GLN A 270 18.02 -5.59 -28.45
N ARG A 271 19.31 -5.96 -28.44
CA ARG A 271 19.74 -7.27 -27.95
C ARG A 271 19.40 -7.48 -26.47
N GLU A 272 19.65 -6.49 -25.62
CA GLU A 272 19.29 -6.55 -24.20
C GLU A 272 17.78 -6.65 -24.00
N ALA A 273 17.00 -5.94 -24.82
CA ALA A 273 15.53 -6.04 -24.78
C ALA A 273 15.06 -7.46 -25.16
N ASP A 274 15.62 -8.05 -26.22
CA ASP A 274 15.27 -9.40 -26.67
C ASP A 274 15.65 -10.46 -25.62
N GLU A 275 16.83 -10.34 -25.01
CA GLU A 275 17.30 -11.19 -23.91
C GLU A 275 16.36 -11.09 -22.69
N ALA A 276 16.01 -9.89 -22.25
CA ALA A 276 15.11 -9.67 -21.13
C ALA A 276 13.68 -10.18 -21.41
N TRP A 277 13.17 -10.02 -22.63
CA TRP A 277 11.85 -10.52 -22.99
C TRP A 277 11.74 -12.04 -22.98
N THR A 278 12.82 -12.74 -23.37
CA THR A 278 12.88 -14.20 -23.37
C THR A 278 13.17 -14.81 -22.00
N GLU A 279 13.56 -14.00 -21.00
CA GLU A 279 13.77 -14.45 -19.64
C GLU A 279 12.47 -15.00 -19.04
N ILE A 280 12.57 -16.21 -18.43
CA ILE A 280 11.42 -16.83 -17.77
C ILE A 280 11.27 -16.21 -16.39
N LEU A 281 10.20 -15.44 -16.22
CA LEU A 281 9.84 -14.86 -14.94
C LEU A 281 8.84 -15.76 -14.21
N ILE A 282 9.02 -15.93 -12.91
CA ILE A 282 8.14 -16.69 -12.02
C ILE A 282 7.65 -15.77 -10.91
N PRO A 283 6.68 -14.91 -11.21
CA PRO A 283 6.09 -14.04 -10.19
C PRO A 283 5.36 -14.87 -9.15
N GLN A 284 5.38 -14.41 -7.94
CA GLN A 284 4.76 -15.10 -6.82
C GLN A 284 3.71 -14.19 -6.18
N SER A 285 2.64 -14.77 -5.63
CA SER A 285 1.71 -14.01 -4.81
C SER A 285 2.23 -13.91 -3.39
N ARG A 286 2.21 -12.69 -2.82
CA ARG A 286 2.69 -12.44 -1.46
C ARG A 286 1.79 -13.04 -0.38
N GLU A 287 0.52 -13.31 -0.67
CA GLU A 287 -0.45 -13.78 0.33
C GLU A 287 -0.02 -15.03 1.10
N ASN A 288 0.87 -15.85 0.54
CA ASN A 288 1.31 -17.12 1.18
C ASN A 288 2.72 -17.08 1.78
N ARG A 289 3.44 -15.93 1.83
CA ARG A 289 4.88 -16.00 2.08
C ARG A 289 5.37 -15.64 3.48
N TYR A 290 4.68 -14.78 4.21
CA TYR A 290 5.29 -14.15 5.38
C TYR A 290 4.40 -14.04 6.60
N ASN A 291 3.72 -15.12 6.97
CA ASN A 291 3.31 -15.26 8.35
C ASN A 291 3.96 -16.53 8.91
N LEU A 292 5.21 -16.39 9.33
CA LEU A 292 6.00 -17.52 9.82
C LEU A 292 5.42 -18.10 11.12
N THR A 293 4.66 -17.28 11.86
CA THR A 293 4.13 -17.63 13.18
C THR A 293 2.74 -17.02 13.40
N PRO A 294 1.70 -17.46 12.66
CA PRO A 294 0.42 -16.74 12.58
C PRO A 294 -0.24 -16.45 13.94
N HIS A 295 -0.25 -17.43 14.85
CA HIS A 295 -0.83 -17.26 16.17
C HIS A 295 -0.09 -16.22 17.02
N TRP A 296 1.25 -16.24 16.95
CA TRP A 296 2.08 -15.27 17.65
C TRP A 296 1.90 -13.86 17.07
N VAL A 297 1.95 -13.76 15.76
CA VAL A 297 1.78 -12.48 15.06
C VAL A 297 0.44 -11.84 15.39
N ASN A 298 -0.67 -12.59 15.30
CA ASN A 298 -2.00 -12.06 15.64
C ASN A 298 -2.06 -11.63 17.12
N PHE A 299 -1.50 -12.44 18.03
CA PHE A 299 -1.43 -12.11 19.45
C PHE A 299 -0.64 -10.82 19.70
N VAL A 300 0.44 -10.57 18.96
CA VAL A 300 1.22 -9.34 19.04
C VAL A 300 0.45 -8.15 18.45
N ILE A 301 -0.21 -8.33 17.30
CA ILE A 301 -1.03 -7.29 16.66
C ILE A 301 -2.14 -6.82 17.60
N ASP A 302 -2.87 -7.74 18.22
CA ASP A 302 -3.95 -7.40 19.18
C ASP A 302 -3.42 -6.52 20.33
N GLN A 303 -2.25 -6.85 20.89
CA GLN A 303 -1.62 -6.04 21.94
C GLN A 303 -1.13 -4.68 21.45
N LEU A 304 -0.62 -4.61 20.21
CA LEU A 304 -0.20 -3.35 19.62
C LEU A 304 -1.39 -2.44 19.36
N GLU A 305 -2.51 -2.99 18.86
CA GLU A 305 -3.75 -2.23 18.66
C GLU A 305 -4.32 -1.69 19.96
N GLU A 306 -4.35 -2.50 21.02
CA GLU A 306 -4.79 -2.07 22.35
C GLU A 306 -3.92 -0.93 22.90
N ARG A 307 -2.60 -0.98 22.64
CA ARG A 307 -1.63 -0.04 23.20
C ARG A 307 -1.46 1.24 22.39
N PHE A 308 -1.45 1.14 21.06
CA PHE A 308 -1.08 2.24 20.16
C PHE A 308 -2.22 2.65 19.22
N GLY A 309 -3.32 1.88 19.16
CA GLY A 309 -4.41 2.06 18.22
C GLY A 309 -4.13 1.47 16.84
N ALA A 310 -5.18 1.09 16.11
CA ALA A 310 -5.09 0.44 14.80
C ALA A 310 -4.35 1.30 13.75
N GLU A 311 -4.52 2.62 13.76
CA GLU A 311 -3.86 3.51 12.82
C GLU A 311 -2.32 3.43 12.93
N ALA A 312 -1.78 3.43 14.16
CA ALA A 312 -0.34 3.29 14.37
C ALA A 312 0.18 1.91 13.96
N VAL A 313 -0.62 0.85 14.15
CA VAL A 313 -0.24 -0.52 13.81
C VAL A 313 -0.23 -0.74 12.30
N TYR A 314 -1.23 -0.27 11.57
CA TYR A 314 -1.35 -0.54 10.14
C TYR A 314 -0.63 0.48 9.25
N ARG A 315 -0.38 1.70 9.75
CA ARG A 315 0.12 2.83 8.95
C ARG A 315 1.33 3.54 9.55
N GLY A 316 1.69 3.22 10.80
CA GLY A 316 2.75 3.94 11.53
C GLY A 316 4.16 3.44 11.29
N GLY A 317 4.37 2.39 10.48
CA GLY A 317 5.73 1.87 10.18
C GLY A 317 6.48 1.34 11.41
N LEU A 318 5.76 0.77 12.38
CA LEU A 318 6.40 0.30 13.62
C LEU A 318 7.42 -0.81 13.32
N GLN A 319 8.58 -0.72 13.96
CA GLN A 319 9.58 -1.78 13.97
C GLN A 319 9.46 -2.51 15.32
N VAL A 320 8.76 -3.65 15.31
CA VAL A 320 8.39 -4.38 16.52
C VAL A 320 9.31 -5.58 16.69
N ARG A 321 10.25 -5.50 17.63
CA ARG A 321 11.05 -6.65 18.06
C ARG A 321 10.31 -7.35 19.19
N THR A 322 9.97 -8.63 18.99
CA THR A 322 9.28 -9.46 19.98
C THR A 322 10.24 -10.30 20.81
N THR A 323 9.72 -11.01 21.81
CA THR A 323 10.49 -11.92 22.64
C THR A 323 10.58 -13.33 22.05
N LEU A 324 9.82 -13.63 20.97
CA LEU A 324 9.84 -14.94 20.32
C LEU A 324 11.24 -15.29 19.83
N ASP A 325 11.60 -16.55 19.98
CA ASP A 325 12.78 -17.14 19.35
C ASP A 325 12.30 -18.08 18.23
N TYR A 326 12.55 -17.68 16.97
CA TYR A 326 11.98 -18.39 15.83
C TYR A 326 12.52 -19.81 15.68
N ASP A 327 13.77 -20.07 16.02
CA ASP A 327 14.35 -21.42 15.99
C ASP A 327 13.68 -22.30 17.06
N LEU A 328 13.47 -21.79 18.26
CA LEU A 328 12.73 -22.49 19.31
C LEU A 328 11.25 -22.70 18.94
N GLN A 329 10.64 -21.74 18.26
CA GLN A 329 9.26 -21.85 17.75
C GLN A 329 9.12 -23.03 16.78
N LEU A 330 10.07 -23.23 15.87
CA LEU A 330 10.07 -24.35 14.93
C LEU A 330 10.20 -25.69 15.67
N ILE A 331 11.11 -25.79 16.64
CA ILE A 331 11.29 -26.98 17.46
C ILE A 331 10.00 -27.29 18.26
N ALA A 332 9.37 -26.27 18.83
CA ALA A 332 8.13 -26.40 19.58
C ALA A 332 6.97 -26.89 18.69
N GLN A 333 6.84 -26.36 17.47
CA GLN A 333 5.83 -26.77 16.49
C GLN A 333 6.01 -28.24 16.11
N GLU A 334 7.22 -28.65 15.75
CA GLU A 334 7.54 -30.03 15.38
C GLU A 334 7.28 -31.00 16.55
N THR A 335 7.67 -30.64 17.77
CA THR A 335 7.46 -31.41 18.99
C THR A 335 5.97 -31.60 19.27
N LEU A 336 5.16 -30.54 19.16
CA LEU A 336 3.73 -30.60 19.36
C LEU A 336 3.06 -31.53 18.34
N VAL A 337 3.37 -31.35 17.05
CA VAL A 337 2.81 -32.17 15.96
C VAL A 337 3.16 -33.63 16.16
N SER A 338 4.44 -33.97 16.42
CA SER A 338 4.90 -35.32 16.63
C SER A 338 4.22 -35.97 17.84
N HIS A 339 3.98 -35.22 18.93
CA HIS A 339 3.27 -35.75 20.09
C HIS A 339 1.78 -35.99 19.79
N LEU A 340 1.11 -35.04 19.12
CA LEU A 340 -0.31 -35.19 18.74
C LEU A 340 -0.54 -36.38 17.82
N ASP A 341 0.41 -36.75 16.95
CA ASP A 341 0.34 -37.95 16.12
C ASP A 341 0.24 -39.24 16.95
N THR A 342 0.85 -39.25 18.14
CA THR A 342 0.74 -40.40 19.06
C THR A 342 -0.59 -40.45 19.80
N LEU A 343 -1.33 -39.35 19.87
CA LEU A 343 -2.59 -39.21 20.59
C LEU A 343 -3.85 -39.47 19.75
N GLY A 344 -3.70 -39.80 18.47
CA GLY A 344 -4.81 -40.14 17.57
C GLY A 344 -5.79 -41.19 18.16
N PRO A 345 -5.34 -42.25 18.80
CA PRO A 345 -6.25 -43.24 19.45
C PRO A 345 -7.13 -42.65 20.56
N TYR A 346 -6.78 -41.49 21.10
CA TYR A 346 -7.51 -40.80 22.16
C TYR A 346 -8.39 -39.64 21.65
N ASN A 347 -8.58 -39.51 20.33
CA ASN A 347 -9.29 -38.42 19.68
C ASN A 347 -8.72 -37.00 20.00
N ALA A 348 -7.44 -36.92 20.33
CA ALA A 348 -6.75 -35.65 20.54
C ALA A 348 -6.05 -35.26 19.24
N ASN A 349 -6.68 -34.37 18.47
CA ASN A 349 -6.22 -33.94 17.13
C ASN A 349 -5.65 -32.52 17.10
N ASN A 350 -5.79 -31.78 18.18
CA ASN A 350 -5.28 -30.42 18.30
C ASN A 350 -4.65 -30.17 19.68
N GLY A 351 -3.80 -29.15 19.79
CA GLY A 351 -3.11 -28.77 21.02
C GLY A 351 -2.41 -27.44 20.89
N SER A 352 -1.89 -26.95 22.01
CA SER A 352 -1.12 -25.73 22.10
C SER A 352 0.12 -25.91 22.96
N LEU A 353 1.12 -25.04 22.76
CA LEU A 353 2.34 -25.01 23.56
C LEU A 353 2.77 -23.56 23.77
N VAL A 354 3.13 -23.22 25.01
CA VAL A 354 3.75 -21.95 25.37
C VAL A 354 5.02 -22.23 26.14
N ALA A 355 6.14 -21.65 25.68
CA ALA A 355 7.39 -21.67 26.39
C ALA A 355 7.73 -20.27 26.91
N MET A 356 8.09 -20.15 28.18
CA MET A 356 8.38 -18.89 28.85
C MET A 356 9.71 -18.95 29.59
N LEU A 357 10.40 -17.83 29.67
CA LEU A 357 11.56 -17.63 30.54
C LEU A 357 11.06 -17.29 31.96
N PRO A 358 11.24 -18.15 32.97
CA PRO A 358 10.70 -17.90 34.31
C PRO A 358 11.24 -16.63 34.99
N SER A 359 12.47 -16.24 34.63
CA SER A 359 13.15 -15.08 35.23
C SER A 359 12.60 -13.73 34.76
N THR A 360 12.06 -13.66 33.55
CA THR A 360 11.59 -12.40 32.93
C THR A 360 10.10 -12.42 32.59
N GLY A 361 9.50 -13.62 32.49
CA GLY A 361 8.13 -13.78 32.01
C GLY A 361 7.99 -13.69 30.47
N GLU A 362 9.10 -13.58 29.75
CA GLU A 362 9.11 -13.51 28.28
C GLU A 362 8.58 -14.80 27.66
N ILE A 363 7.62 -14.69 26.74
CA ILE A 363 7.20 -15.81 25.89
C ILE A 363 8.22 -15.96 24.77
N VAL A 364 8.86 -17.11 24.69
CA VAL A 364 9.89 -17.42 23.70
C VAL A 364 9.41 -18.37 22.59
N ALA A 365 8.32 -19.08 22.81
CA ALA A 365 7.57 -19.81 21.79
C ALA A 365 6.08 -19.86 22.13
N MET A 366 5.23 -19.76 21.11
CA MET A 366 3.77 -19.86 21.24
C MET A 366 3.18 -20.58 20.03
N ILE A 367 2.64 -21.76 20.24
CA ILE A 367 1.92 -22.56 19.28
C ILE A 367 0.45 -22.57 19.67
N GLY A 368 -0.42 -22.00 18.84
CA GLY A 368 -1.85 -21.91 19.14
C GLY A 368 -2.68 -23.08 18.65
N SER A 369 -2.19 -23.84 17.66
CA SER A 369 -2.83 -25.05 17.14
C SER A 369 -1.82 -25.95 16.45
N ARG A 370 -2.22 -27.21 16.18
CA ARG A 370 -1.42 -28.13 15.38
C ARG A 370 -1.06 -27.60 14.00
N ASN A 371 -2.00 -26.98 13.32
CA ASN A 371 -1.85 -26.37 12.00
C ASN A 371 -2.83 -25.21 11.87
N TYR A 372 -2.31 -24.01 11.60
CA TYR A 372 -3.11 -22.79 11.47
C TYR A 372 -4.12 -22.87 10.32
N ASP A 373 -3.73 -23.46 9.19
CA ASP A 373 -4.53 -23.51 7.96
C ASP A 373 -5.54 -24.68 7.93
N ASP A 374 -5.58 -25.53 8.96
CA ASP A 374 -6.50 -26.67 9.03
C ASP A 374 -7.86 -26.25 9.61
N GLU A 375 -8.83 -25.99 8.72
CA GLU A 375 -10.20 -25.64 9.11
C GLU A 375 -10.90 -26.76 9.91
N SER A 376 -10.55 -28.05 9.68
CA SER A 376 -11.21 -29.18 10.31
C SER A 376 -11.02 -29.22 11.84
N ILE A 377 -9.95 -28.62 12.33
CA ILE A 377 -9.62 -28.47 13.76
C ILE A 377 -9.81 -27.03 14.25
N SER A 378 -10.40 -26.15 13.44
CA SER A 378 -10.46 -24.71 13.73
C SER A 378 -9.06 -24.12 13.97
N GLY A 379 -8.11 -24.44 13.09
CA GLY A 379 -6.68 -24.17 13.26
C GLY A 379 -6.32 -22.71 13.53
N GLN A 380 -7.14 -21.76 13.06
CA GLN A 380 -6.94 -20.32 13.28
C GLN A 380 -7.23 -19.86 14.71
N VAL A 381 -7.94 -20.69 15.52
CA VAL A 381 -8.19 -20.38 16.92
C VAL A 381 -6.91 -20.59 17.73
N ASN A 382 -6.42 -19.52 18.36
CA ASN A 382 -5.27 -19.62 19.26
C ASN A 382 -5.68 -20.26 20.59
N VAL A 383 -5.51 -21.57 20.69
CA VAL A 383 -5.88 -22.36 21.88
C VAL A 383 -5.05 -21.99 23.11
N ALA A 384 -3.84 -21.42 22.91
CA ALA A 384 -2.96 -21.00 24.01
C ALA A 384 -3.54 -19.83 24.84
N VAL A 385 -4.39 -18.98 24.24
CA VAL A 385 -5.01 -17.80 24.89
C VAL A 385 -6.52 -17.91 25.01
N SER A 386 -7.14 -18.95 24.43
CA SER A 386 -8.58 -19.15 24.51
C SER A 386 -9.01 -19.58 25.92
N GLU A 387 -10.10 -19.01 26.42
CA GLU A 387 -10.69 -19.43 27.69
C GLU A 387 -11.15 -20.89 27.61
N ARG A 388 -10.71 -21.72 28.56
CA ARG A 388 -11.01 -23.14 28.62
C ARG A 388 -11.16 -23.60 30.07
N GLN A 389 -11.90 -24.69 30.24
CA GLN A 389 -11.96 -25.34 31.53
C GLN A 389 -10.60 -26.01 31.84
N PRO A 390 -9.92 -25.60 32.92
CA PRO A 390 -8.58 -26.07 33.23
C PRO A 390 -8.55 -27.51 33.73
N GLY A 391 -9.67 -28.03 34.20
CA GLY A 391 -9.75 -29.35 34.82
C GLY A 391 -8.75 -29.51 35.95
N SER A 392 -8.13 -30.68 36.05
CA SER A 392 -7.17 -31.01 37.11
C SER A 392 -5.86 -30.18 37.04
N ALA A 393 -5.58 -29.53 35.93
CA ALA A 393 -4.44 -28.63 35.80
C ALA A 393 -4.52 -27.39 36.75
N PHE A 394 -5.72 -27.08 37.26
CA PHE A 394 -5.94 -26.03 38.26
C PHE A 394 -5.60 -26.41 39.70
N MET A 395 -5.48 -27.72 39.98
CA MET A 395 -5.23 -28.24 41.36
C MET A 395 -3.97 -27.63 42.01
N PRO A 396 -2.81 -27.52 41.34
CA PRO A 396 -1.62 -26.90 41.95
C PRO A 396 -1.88 -25.47 42.46
N ILE A 397 -2.68 -24.67 41.72
CA ILE A 397 -3.02 -23.30 42.10
C ILE A 397 -3.94 -23.33 43.34
N THR A 398 -4.93 -24.25 43.36
CA THR A 398 -5.82 -24.42 44.50
C THR A 398 -5.04 -24.82 45.76
N TYR A 399 -4.09 -25.77 45.66
CA TYR A 399 -3.27 -26.19 46.79
C TYR A 399 -2.30 -25.06 47.23
N ALA A 400 -1.71 -24.34 46.30
CA ALA A 400 -0.86 -23.18 46.65
C ALA A 400 -1.64 -22.18 47.49
N ALA A 401 -2.85 -21.79 47.03
CA ALA A 401 -3.73 -20.87 47.75
C ALA A 401 -4.18 -21.43 49.13
N ALA A 402 -4.37 -22.73 49.24
CA ALA A 402 -4.68 -23.37 50.54
C ALA A 402 -3.48 -23.30 51.49
N PHE A 403 -2.27 -23.56 50.99
CA PHE A 403 -1.03 -23.46 51.80
C PHE A 403 -0.76 -22.04 52.26
N GLU A 404 -1.00 -21.02 51.45
CA GLU A 404 -0.93 -19.63 51.85
C GLU A 404 -1.90 -19.29 53.00
N LYS A 405 -3.04 -19.97 53.06
CA LYS A 405 -4.02 -19.85 54.14
C LYS A 405 -3.68 -20.70 55.37
N GLY A 406 -2.52 -21.30 55.43
CA GLY A 406 -2.02 -22.08 56.56
C GLY A 406 -2.40 -23.55 56.54
N TRP A 407 -2.96 -24.05 55.44
CA TRP A 407 -3.16 -25.48 55.24
C TRP A 407 -1.80 -26.15 54.96
N TYR A 408 -1.71 -27.43 55.17
CA TYR A 408 -0.51 -28.22 54.89
C TYR A 408 -0.90 -29.60 54.32
N PRO A 409 -0.01 -30.36 53.72
CA PRO A 409 -0.33 -31.62 53.06
C PRO A 409 -1.04 -32.68 53.94
N GLY A 410 -0.95 -32.58 55.24
CA GLY A 410 -1.65 -33.46 56.20
C GLY A 410 -2.95 -32.86 56.72
N THR A 411 -3.46 -31.75 56.16
CA THR A 411 -4.76 -31.20 56.56
C THR A 411 -5.89 -32.16 56.14
N ILE A 412 -6.68 -32.59 57.07
CA ILE A 412 -7.79 -33.52 56.82
C ILE A 412 -8.93 -32.81 56.11
N ILE A 413 -9.36 -33.34 54.96
CA ILE A 413 -10.50 -32.89 54.16
C ILE A 413 -11.59 -33.95 54.26
N LEU A 414 -12.83 -33.50 54.40
CA LEU A 414 -13.99 -34.40 54.42
C LEU A 414 -14.50 -34.63 53.00
N ASP A 415 -14.26 -35.82 52.46
CA ASP A 415 -14.76 -36.26 51.17
C ASP A 415 -16.14 -36.91 51.34
N TYR A 416 -17.17 -36.08 51.18
CA TYR A 416 -18.57 -36.52 51.25
C TYR A 416 -19.40 -35.82 50.17
N GLN A 417 -20.58 -36.31 49.87
CA GLN A 417 -21.49 -35.72 48.91
C GLN A 417 -22.04 -34.39 49.45
N ALA A 418 -21.45 -33.28 49.00
CA ALA A 418 -21.90 -31.93 49.32
C ALA A 418 -22.90 -31.45 48.25
N ARG A 419 -23.80 -30.57 48.68
CA ARG A 419 -24.78 -29.89 47.81
C ARG A 419 -24.57 -28.37 47.93
N TYR A 420 -24.47 -27.70 46.81
CA TYR A 420 -24.27 -26.28 46.74
C TYR A 420 -25.44 -25.64 46.01
N GLU A 421 -26.08 -24.64 46.60
CA GLU A 421 -27.09 -23.87 45.89
C GLU A 421 -26.45 -23.02 44.77
N THR A 422 -27.05 -23.05 43.59
CA THR A 422 -26.60 -22.30 42.41
C THR A 422 -27.70 -21.32 41.98
N PRO A 423 -27.92 -20.21 42.67
CA PRO A 423 -28.96 -19.26 42.36
C PRO A 423 -28.75 -18.68 40.95
N GLY A 424 -29.78 -18.82 40.09
CA GLY A 424 -29.72 -18.27 38.72
C GLY A 424 -29.13 -19.22 37.67
N ALA A 425 -28.65 -20.41 38.04
CA ALA A 425 -28.26 -21.47 37.10
C ALA A 425 -29.49 -22.29 36.65
N PRO A 426 -29.42 -22.97 35.47
CA PRO A 426 -30.48 -23.85 35.01
C PRO A 426 -30.82 -25.00 36.00
N GLU A 427 -29.81 -25.47 36.74
CA GLU A 427 -29.97 -26.42 37.83
C GLU A 427 -29.81 -25.69 39.17
N PRO A 428 -30.78 -25.84 40.12
CA PRO A 428 -30.78 -25.08 41.37
C PRO A 428 -29.71 -25.55 42.34
N GLU A 429 -29.16 -26.73 42.18
CA GLU A 429 -28.14 -27.33 43.04
C GLU A 429 -27.01 -27.92 42.21
N TYR A 430 -25.77 -27.65 42.62
CA TYR A 430 -24.58 -28.35 42.13
C TYR A 430 -24.15 -29.44 43.12
N VAL A 431 -24.08 -30.67 42.68
CA VAL A 431 -23.68 -31.83 43.48
C VAL A 431 -22.42 -32.46 42.85
N PRO A 432 -21.21 -32.12 43.33
CA PRO A 432 -19.97 -32.71 42.85
C PRO A 432 -19.99 -34.23 43.02
N GLN A 433 -19.46 -34.94 42.01
CA GLN A 433 -19.30 -36.36 42.02
C GLN A 433 -17.82 -36.73 41.97
N ASN A 434 -17.40 -37.73 42.76
CA ASN A 434 -16.08 -38.31 42.62
C ASN A 434 -16.01 -39.31 41.45
N SER A 435 -14.82 -39.49 40.89
CA SER A 435 -14.59 -40.50 39.86
C SER A 435 -13.57 -41.53 40.36
N PRO A 436 -13.97 -42.77 40.54
CA PRO A 436 -15.32 -43.38 40.45
C PRO A 436 -16.23 -42.88 41.58
N ASN A 437 -17.54 -42.92 41.40
CA ASN A 437 -18.57 -42.40 42.30
C ASN A 437 -18.49 -43.01 43.73
N ALA A 438 -17.37 -42.77 44.41
CA ALA A 438 -17.11 -43.22 45.77
C ALA A 438 -16.60 -42.06 46.62
N PHE A 439 -17.20 -41.87 47.79
CA PHE A 439 -16.76 -40.90 48.79
C PHE A 439 -15.93 -41.64 49.85
N HIS A 440 -14.79 -41.07 50.21
CA HIS A 440 -13.78 -41.72 51.06
C HIS A 440 -13.82 -41.27 52.53
N GLY A 441 -14.67 -40.33 52.89
CA GLY A 441 -14.76 -39.81 54.26
C GLY A 441 -13.66 -38.82 54.58
N ALA A 442 -12.96 -39.01 55.66
CA ALA A 442 -11.83 -38.18 56.06
C ALA A 442 -10.58 -38.61 55.29
N VAL A 443 -10.05 -37.77 54.41
CA VAL A 443 -8.88 -37.95 53.58
C VAL A 443 -7.79 -36.91 53.90
#